data_9e4d9120ab3b16bb2945322151c5b21f
#
_entry.id   9e4d9120ab3b16bb2945322151c5b21f
#
_cell.length_a   1.000
_cell.length_b   1.000
_cell.length_c   1.000
_cell.angle_alpha   90.00
_cell.angle_beta   90.00
_cell.angle_gamma   90.00
#
_symmetry.space_group_name_H-M   'P 1'
#
loop_
_entity.id
_entity.type
_entity.pdbx_description
1 polymer ?
#
loop_
_entity_poly.entity_id
_entity_poly.type
_entity_poly.pdbx_seq_one_letter_code
_entity_poly.pdbx_strand_id
1 'polypeptide(L)'
;MDEETRVALITGGGTGIGAATARRLAADGYRVVVTGRRAEPIEAVASAIGGHAIVSDTSREIDCRRAMETTLEQFGRLDVLVANAGVEAFGSAAEVDLPEWRHVMEVNVGGVLLAVRASVEALKESRGAVVVVASVAALAAGPSFSAYVTSKTALLGLVRSLAVDLGPSGVRVNAICPGWVATEMSDREVVELGRALECSDESARERLVQHLPLNRMADPAEIASCISFLAGPDSSFMTGSALIADGGGSAVDVGTLAYRDLG
;
A
#
# COMPACT_ATOMS: atom_id res chain seq x y z
N MET A 1 8.14 -29.39 -16.83
CA MET A 1 8.54 -27.97 -17.04
C MET A 1 8.73 -27.42 -15.65
N ASP A 2 9.95 -27.09 -15.28
CA ASP A 2 10.19 -26.39 -14.00
C ASP A 2 9.38 -25.10 -14.06
N GLU A 3 8.43 -24.96 -13.16
CA GLU A 3 7.64 -23.72 -13.04
C GLU A 3 8.63 -22.62 -12.64
N GLU A 4 8.95 -21.72 -13.58
CA GLU A 4 9.88 -20.64 -13.30
C GLU A 4 9.38 -19.84 -12.08
N THR A 5 10.20 -19.73 -11.05
CA THR A 5 9.84 -19.05 -9.81
C THR A 5 9.45 -17.60 -10.08
N ARG A 6 8.23 -17.21 -9.71
CA ARG A 6 7.70 -15.85 -9.91
C ARG A 6 8.46 -14.83 -9.09
N VAL A 7 8.54 -13.60 -9.61
CA VAL A 7 9.25 -12.48 -9.00
C VAL A 7 8.30 -11.37 -8.61
N ALA A 8 8.42 -10.86 -7.39
CA ALA A 8 7.65 -9.72 -6.88
C ALA A 8 8.56 -8.57 -6.46
N LEU A 9 8.25 -7.35 -6.89
CA LEU A 9 8.90 -6.12 -6.45
C LEU A 9 7.94 -5.31 -5.58
N ILE A 10 8.40 -4.89 -4.38
CA ILE A 10 7.58 -4.19 -3.38
C ILE A 10 8.25 -2.84 -3.06
N THR A 11 7.56 -1.74 -3.37
CA THR A 11 8.02 -0.41 -2.96
C THR A 11 7.66 -0.14 -1.49
N GLY A 12 8.56 0.51 -0.74
CA GLY A 12 8.36 0.73 0.69
C GLY A 12 8.33 -0.58 1.49
N GLY A 13 9.13 -1.58 1.06
CA GLY A 13 9.12 -2.94 1.61
C GLY A 13 9.84 -3.12 2.96
N GLY A 14 10.38 -2.05 3.55
CA GLY A 14 11.20 -2.15 4.77
C GLY A 14 10.43 -2.20 6.08
N THR A 15 9.18 -1.74 6.13
CA THR A 15 8.38 -1.65 7.36
C THR A 15 6.89 -1.91 7.09
N GLY A 16 6.10 -2.08 8.15
CA GLY A 16 4.64 -2.13 8.11
C GLY A 16 4.07 -3.14 7.10
N ILE A 17 3.09 -2.69 6.32
CA ILE A 17 2.40 -3.50 5.31
C ILE A 17 3.38 -4.04 4.26
N GLY A 18 4.34 -3.20 3.80
CA GLY A 18 5.31 -3.61 2.79
C GLY A 18 6.20 -4.76 3.26
N ALA A 19 6.72 -4.69 4.49
CA ALA A 19 7.53 -5.75 5.07
C ALA A 19 6.73 -7.05 5.32
N ALA A 20 5.48 -6.94 5.78
CA ALA A 20 4.58 -8.07 5.94
C ALA A 20 4.26 -8.74 4.59
N THR A 21 4.03 -7.91 3.54
CA THR A 21 3.81 -8.38 2.17
C THR A 21 5.02 -9.11 1.61
N ALA A 22 6.23 -8.59 1.88
CA ALA A 22 7.46 -9.25 1.45
C ALA A 22 7.59 -10.66 2.06
N ARG A 23 7.36 -10.79 3.37
CA ARG A 23 7.36 -12.09 4.05
C ARG A 23 6.29 -13.02 3.51
N ARG A 24 5.08 -12.52 3.28
CA ARG A 24 3.98 -13.31 2.76
C ARG A 24 4.26 -13.83 1.35
N LEU A 25 4.66 -12.97 0.42
CA LEU A 25 4.95 -13.40 -0.95
C LEU A 25 6.16 -14.36 -1.03
N ALA A 26 7.17 -14.19 -0.16
CA ALA A 26 8.26 -15.13 -0.05
C ALA A 26 7.76 -16.51 0.43
N ALA A 27 6.87 -16.56 1.42
CA ALA A 27 6.23 -17.79 1.88
C ALA A 27 5.33 -18.45 0.81
N ASP A 28 4.73 -17.65 -0.07
CA ASP A 28 3.95 -18.09 -1.22
C ASP A 28 4.84 -18.53 -2.43
N GLY A 29 6.19 -18.55 -2.25
CA GLY A 29 7.15 -19.07 -3.22
C GLY A 29 7.65 -18.05 -4.25
N TYR A 30 7.40 -16.74 -4.05
CA TYR A 30 8.00 -15.70 -4.90
C TYR A 30 9.44 -15.41 -4.51
N ARG A 31 10.28 -15.08 -5.50
CA ARG A 31 11.49 -14.29 -5.25
C ARG A 31 11.09 -12.84 -5.05
N VAL A 32 11.52 -12.24 -3.94
CA VAL A 32 11.06 -10.92 -3.54
C VAL A 32 12.18 -9.91 -3.59
N VAL A 33 11.90 -8.80 -4.26
CA VAL A 33 12.73 -7.58 -4.24
C VAL A 33 12.00 -6.53 -3.42
N VAL A 34 12.67 -5.97 -2.41
CA VAL A 34 12.13 -4.87 -1.60
C VAL A 34 12.89 -3.59 -1.87
N THR A 35 12.15 -2.49 -2.07
CA THR A 35 12.78 -1.17 -2.25
C THR A 35 12.35 -0.20 -1.18
N GLY A 36 13.19 0.79 -0.92
CA GLY A 36 12.93 1.86 0.04
C GLY A 36 14.11 2.81 0.16
N ARG A 37 13.90 3.98 0.76
CA ARG A 37 14.93 5.01 0.91
C ARG A 37 15.99 4.68 1.97
N ARG A 38 15.60 3.93 3.00
CA ARG A 38 16.48 3.54 4.12
C ARG A 38 17.01 2.13 3.86
N ALA A 39 18.35 1.98 3.79
CA ALA A 39 19.00 0.71 3.52
C ALA A 39 18.72 -0.33 4.62
N GLU A 40 18.96 0.03 5.89
CA GLU A 40 18.87 -0.89 7.02
C GLU A 40 17.53 -1.66 7.09
N PRO A 41 16.32 -1.02 7.06
CA PRO A 41 15.06 -1.75 7.13
C PRO A 41 14.82 -2.69 5.94
N ILE A 42 15.17 -2.28 4.71
CA ILE A 42 14.96 -3.12 3.52
C ILE A 42 15.94 -4.29 3.49
N GLU A 43 17.18 -4.10 3.91
CA GLU A 43 18.20 -5.15 4.01
C GLU A 43 17.82 -6.17 5.08
N ALA A 44 17.31 -5.73 6.24
CA ALA A 44 16.82 -6.62 7.28
C ALA A 44 15.66 -7.50 6.80
N VAL A 45 14.70 -6.92 6.07
CA VAL A 45 13.58 -7.69 5.48
C VAL A 45 14.08 -8.65 4.42
N ALA A 46 14.92 -8.20 3.48
CA ALA A 46 15.46 -9.02 2.41
C ALA A 46 16.27 -10.20 2.96
N SER A 47 17.15 -9.96 3.95
CA SER A 47 17.91 -11.01 4.60
C SER A 47 17.03 -12.05 5.28
N ALA A 48 15.97 -11.64 5.95
CA ALA A 48 15.05 -12.54 6.66
C ALA A 48 14.26 -13.48 5.74
N ILE A 49 14.07 -13.09 4.46
CA ILE A 49 13.27 -13.86 3.49
C ILE A 49 14.11 -14.48 2.35
N GLY A 50 15.44 -14.30 2.37
CA GLY A 50 16.30 -14.68 1.25
C GLY A 50 16.00 -13.88 -0.03
N GLY A 51 15.51 -12.66 0.11
CA GLY A 51 15.18 -11.74 -0.97
C GLY A 51 16.31 -10.78 -1.32
N HIS A 52 15.99 -9.75 -2.10
CA HIS A 52 16.94 -8.73 -2.52
C HIS A 52 16.47 -7.32 -2.11
N ALA A 53 17.38 -6.46 -1.64
CA ALA A 53 17.11 -5.10 -1.25
C ALA A 53 17.73 -4.11 -2.24
N ILE A 54 16.97 -3.09 -2.64
CA ILE A 54 17.47 -2.01 -3.52
C ILE A 54 17.08 -0.66 -2.91
N VAL A 55 18.06 0.17 -2.59
CA VAL A 55 17.79 1.55 -2.14
C VAL A 55 17.24 2.35 -3.31
N SER A 56 16.02 2.87 -3.14
CA SER A 56 15.29 3.58 -4.19
C SER A 56 14.31 4.57 -3.59
N ASP A 57 14.25 5.77 -4.14
CA ASP A 57 13.20 6.75 -3.87
C ASP A 57 12.14 6.65 -4.97
N THR A 58 10.94 6.23 -4.61
CA THR A 58 9.85 6.00 -5.58
C THR A 58 9.37 7.29 -6.27
N SER A 59 9.65 8.47 -5.71
CA SER A 59 9.35 9.76 -6.34
C SER A 59 10.32 10.13 -7.49
N ARG A 60 11.41 9.37 -7.66
CA ARG A 60 12.45 9.64 -8.67
C ARG A 60 12.41 8.59 -9.78
N GLU A 61 12.13 9.04 -11.01
CA GLU A 61 12.06 8.15 -12.18
C GLU A 61 13.33 7.31 -12.38
N ILE A 62 14.51 7.93 -12.19
CA ILE A 62 15.77 7.24 -12.34
C ILE A 62 15.95 6.09 -11.35
N ASP A 63 15.46 6.26 -10.12
CA ASP A 63 15.57 5.24 -9.09
C ASP A 63 14.59 4.08 -9.35
N CYS A 64 13.36 4.37 -9.79
CA CYS A 64 12.39 3.34 -10.19
C CYS A 64 12.92 2.51 -11.37
N ARG A 65 13.51 3.16 -12.39
CA ARG A 65 14.11 2.47 -13.53
C ARG A 65 15.27 1.58 -13.11
N ARG A 66 16.22 2.11 -12.33
CA ARG A 66 17.35 1.32 -11.81
C ARG A 66 16.89 0.12 -10.99
N ALA A 67 15.89 0.30 -10.13
CA ALA A 67 15.34 -0.81 -9.34
C ALA A 67 14.77 -1.91 -10.23
N MET A 68 14.10 -1.54 -11.33
CA MET A 68 13.57 -2.52 -12.28
C MET A 68 14.66 -3.18 -13.10
N GLU A 69 15.64 -2.42 -13.61
CA GLU A 69 16.79 -2.94 -14.34
C GLU A 69 17.56 -3.97 -13.49
N THR A 70 17.87 -3.63 -12.23
CA THR A 70 18.54 -4.56 -11.29
C THR A 70 17.70 -5.81 -11.04
N THR A 71 16.37 -5.67 -10.95
CA THR A 71 15.45 -6.82 -10.77
C THR A 71 15.51 -7.76 -11.97
N LEU A 72 15.50 -7.20 -13.19
CA LEU A 72 15.58 -8.00 -14.43
C LEU A 72 16.95 -8.62 -14.63
N GLU A 73 18.03 -7.90 -14.31
CA GLU A 73 19.40 -8.44 -14.36
C GLU A 73 19.55 -9.66 -13.45
N GLN A 74 18.94 -9.61 -12.26
CA GLN A 74 19.08 -10.67 -11.27
C GLN A 74 18.15 -11.85 -11.47
N PHE A 75 16.93 -11.62 -11.93
CA PHE A 75 15.86 -12.64 -11.97
C PHE A 75 15.26 -12.88 -13.35
N GLY A 76 15.55 -12.04 -14.34
CA GLY A 76 15.09 -12.18 -15.72
C GLY A 76 13.61 -11.85 -15.95
N ARG A 77 12.82 -11.59 -14.89
CA ARG A 77 11.37 -11.38 -14.99
C ARG A 77 10.81 -10.54 -13.85
N LEU A 78 9.59 -10.05 -14.05
CA LEU A 78 8.74 -9.51 -12.98
C LEU A 78 7.30 -9.98 -13.19
N ASP A 79 6.70 -10.56 -12.15
CA ASP A 79 5.33 -11.06 -12.17
C ASP A 79 4.37 -10.18 -11.36
N VAL A 80 4.88 -9.57 -10.29
CA VAL A 80 4.07 -8.74 -9.40
C VAL A 80 4.80 -7.46 -9.03
N LEU A 81 4.12 -6.32 -9.20
CA LEU A 81 4.50 -5.05 -8.61
C LEU A 81 3.53 -4.70 -7.48
N VAL A 82 4.04 -4.57 -6.25
CA VAL A 82 3.28 -4.00 -5.12
C VAL A 82 3.72 -2.56 -4.90
N ALA A 83 2.90 -1.62 -5.34
CA ALA A 83 3.13 -0.19 -5.14
C ALA A 83 2.59 0.22 -3.76
N ASN A 84 3.43 0.07 -2.73
CA ASN A 84 3.07 0.26 -1.34
C ASN A 84 3.69 1.52 -0.73
N ALA A 85 4.80 2.04 -1.23
CA ALA A 85 5.43 3.24 -0.69
C ALA A 85 4.44 4.40 -0.60
N GLY A 86 4.40 5.07 0.55
CA GLY A 86 3.53 6.20 0.78
C GLY A 86 3.94 7.02 2.00
N VAL A 87 3.51 8.26 2.02
CA VAL A 87 3.70 9.23 3.09
C VAL A 87 2.37 9.94 3.38
N GLU A 88 2.29 10.58 4.53
CA GLU A 88 1.15 11.39 4.95
C GLU A 88 1.61 12.79 5.31
N ALA A 89 0.69 13.74 5.28
CA ALA A 89 0.83 15.08 5.84
C ALA A 89 -0.51 15.51 6.41
N PHE A 90 -0.45 16.16 7.56
CA PHE A 90 -1.60 16.69 8.28
C PHE A 90 -1.82 18.16 7.91
N GLY A 91 -3.06 18.59 7.94
CA GLY A 91 -3.47 19.96 7.74
C GLY A 91 -4.80 20.06 7.02
N SER A 92 -5.64 20.99 7.50
CA SER A 92 -6.84 21.41 6.78
C SER A 92 -6.46 22.11 5.47
N ALA A 93 -7.42 22.36 4.60
CA ALA A 93 -7.16 23.11 3.36
C ALA A 93 -6.60 24.52 3.57
N ALA A 94 -6.81 25.10 4.75
CA ALA A 94 -6.28 26.42 5.12
C ALA A 94 -4.86 26.36 5.72
N GLU A 95 -4.44 25.22 6.24
CA GLU A 95 -3.24 25.07 7.09
C GLU A 95 -2.18 24.15 6.48
N VAL A 96 -2.57 23.26 5.54
CA VAL A 96 -1.62 22.32 4.93
C VAL A 96 -0.48 23.07 4.25
N ASP A 97 0.76 22.70 4.58
CA ASP A 97 1.93 23.25 3.91
C ASP A 97 1.96 22.79 2.45
N LEU A 98 2.04 23.74 1.50
CA LEU A 98 2.00 23.43 0.06
C LEU A 98 3.19 22.59 -0.41
N PRO A 99 4.43 22.78 0.04
CA PRO A 99 5.54 21.85 -0.16
C PRO A 99 5.23 20.43 0.31
N GLU A 100 4.69 20.25 1.51
CA GLU A 100 4.31 18.92 2.03
C GLU A 100 3.19 18.30 1.21
N TRP A 101 2.15 19.08 0.86
CA TRP A 101 1.07 18.64 -0.01
C TRP A 101 1.61 18.10 -1.35
N ARG A 102 2.52 18.85 -1.99
CA ARG A 102 3.16 18.42 -3.24
C ARG A 102 3.98 17.15 -3.04
N HIS A 103 4.74 17.06 -1.96
CA HIS A 103 5.53 15.87 -1.63
C HIS A 103 4.64 14.62 -1.47
N VAL A 104 3.49 14.75 -0.79
CA VAL A 104 2.52 13.65 -0.67
C VAL A 104 2.02 13.20 -2.06
N MET A 105 1.68 14.14 -2.95
CA MET A 105 1.24 13.81 -4.30
C MET A 105 2.35 13.18 -5.15
N GLU A 106 3.58 13.68 -5.04
CA GLU A 106 4.73 13.14 -5.75
C GLU A 106 5.05 11.70 -5.33
N VAL A 107 5.04 11.42 -4.03
CA VAL A 107 5.34 10.08 -3.52
C VAL A 107 4.15 9.13 -3.75
N ASN A 108 2.95 9.51 -3.29
CA ASN A 108 1.82 8.58 -3.23
C ASN A 108 1.21 8.32 -4.62
N VAL A 109 1.19 9.30 -5.50
CA VAL A 109 0.58 9.18 -6.85
C VAL A 109 1.66 9.08 -7.92
N GLY A 110 2.58 10.03 -7.95
CA GLY A 110 3.69 10.05 -8.89
C GLY A 110 4.55 8.79 -8.78
N GLY A 111 4.89 8.38 -7.55
CA GLY A 111 5.69 7.19 -7.28
C GLY A 111 5.04 5.90 -7.79
N VAL A 112 3.72 5.75 -7.65
CA VAL A 112 3.01 4.59 -8.20
C VAL A 112 3.08 4.59 -9.73
N LEU A 113 2.83 5.74 -10.37
CA LEU A 113 2.93 5.87 -11.83
C LEU A 113 4.35 5.56 -12.34
N LEU A 114 5.39 6.08 -11.67
CA LEU A 114 6.79 5.85 -12.05
C LEU A 114 7.20 4.39 -11.88
N ALA A 115 6.78 3.74 -10.78
CA ALA A 115 7.05 2.32 -10.56
C ALA A 115 6.38 1.44 -11.62
N VAL A 116 5.10 1.70 -11.96
CA VAL A 116 4.40 0.99 -13.03
C VAL A 116 5.07 1.24 -14.37
N ARG A 117 5.39 2.50 -14.71
CA ARG A 117 6.05 2.87 -15.97
C ARG A 117 7.37 2.13 -16.16
N ALA A 118 8.17 1.99 -15.10
CA ALA A 118 9.42 1.24 -15.15
C ALA A 118 9.22 -0.26 -15.33
N SER A 119 8.07 -0.80 -14.90
CA SER A 119 7.80 -2.24 -14.83
C SER A 119 6.90 -2.76 -15.96
N VAL A 120 6.30 -1.88 -16.75
CA VAL A 120 5.19 -2.22 -17.65
C VAL A 120 5.55 -3.30 -18.69
N GLU A 121 6.73 -3.26 -19.27
CA GLU A 121 7.12 -4.23 -20.31
C GLU A 121 7.34 -5.62 -19.70
N ALA A 122 8.03 -5.72 -18.57
CA ALA A 122 8.22 -7.00 -17.86
C ALA A 122 6.88 -7.60 -17.39
N LEU A 123 5.96 -6.74 -16.89
CA LEU A 123 4.62 -7.17 -16.50
C LEU A 123 3.78 -7.66 -17.67
N LYS A 124 3.91 -7.07 -18.88
CA LYS A 124 3.25 -7.57 -20.10
C LYS A 124 3.79 -8.93 -20.51
N GLU A 125 5.10 -9.12 -20.48
CA GLU A 125 5.76 -10.40 -20.81
C GLU A 125 5.28 -11.53 -19.89
N SER A 126 5.16 -11.26 -18.59
CA SER A 126 4.72 -12.24 -17.59
C SER A 126 3.19 -12.37 -17.48
N ARG A 127 2.41 -11.47 -18.09
CA ARG A 127 0.95 -11.28 -17.84
C ARG A 127 0.66 -11.13 -16.36
N GLY A 128 1.46 -10.28 -15.72
CA GLY A 128 1.58 -10.15 -14.27
C GLY A 128 0.45 -9.36 -13.60
N ALA A 129 0.73 -8.89 -12.39
CA ALA A 129 -0.22 -8.11 -11.61
C ALA A 129 0.43 -6.89 -10.94
N VAL A 130 -0.33 -5.79 -10.87
CA VAL A 130 -0.02 -4.61 -10.06
C VAL A 130 -1.01 -4.54 -8.91
N VAL A 131 -0.52 -4.43 -7.68
CA VAL A 131 -1.32 -4.17 -6.48
C VAL A 131 -0.92 -2.84 -5.90
N VAL A 132 -1.85 -1.89 -5.88
CA VAL A 132 -1.64 -0.53 -5.35
C VAL A 132 -2.18 -0.45 -3.93
N VAL A 133 -1.35 -0.08 -2.97
CA VAL A 133 -1.78 0.13 -1.59
C VAL A 133 -2.36 1.54 -1.44
N ALA A 134 -3.68 1.61 -1.57
CA ALA A 134 -4.45 2.83 -1.35
C ALA A 134 -4.74 3.04 0.16
N SER A 135 -5.99 3.29 0.53
CA SER A 135 -6.49 3.43 1.91
C SER A 135 -8.02 3.55 1.87
N VAL A 136 -8.71 3.31 2.98
CA VAL A 136 -10.11 3.77 3.16
C VAL A 136 -10.25 5.29 3.02
N ALA A 137 -9.18 6.05 3.23
CA ALA A 137 -9.12 7.48 2.93
C ALA A 137 -9.36 7.81 1.44
N ALA A 138 -9.31 6.82 0.55
CA ALA A 138 -9.74 6.97 -0.85
C ALA A 138 -11.27 6.96 -1.03
N LEU A 139 -12.02 6.55 -0.01
CA LEU A 139 -13.48 6.35 -0.04
C LEU A 139 -14.20 7.30 0.93
N ALA A 140 -13.54 7.70 2.01
CA ALA A 140 -14.07 8.59 3.04
C ALA A 140 -12.98 9.59 3.46
N ALA A 141 -13.37 10.66 4.13
CA ALA A 141 -12.43 11.68 4.60
C ALA A 141 -12.57 11.92 6.10
N GLY A 142 -11.45 12.22 6.75
CA GLY A 142 -11.38 12.76 8.10
C GLY A 142 -10.92 14.23 8.08
N PRO A 143 -11.07 14.97 9.19
CA PRO A 143 -10.55 16.32 9.31
C PRO A 143 -9.02 16.35 9.23
N SER A 144 -8.47 17.40 8.63
CA SER A 144 -7.01 17.64 8.54
C SER A 144 -6.19 16.61 7.74
N PHE A 145 -6.80 15.83 6.85
CA PHE A 145 -6.13 14.86 5.97
C PHE A 145 -6.19 15.24 4.49
N SER A 146 -6.29 16.52 4.14
CA SER A 146 -6.55 16.97 2.78
C SER A 146 -5.58 16.41 1.73
N ALA A 147 -4.26 16.45 1.99
CA ALA A 147 -3.24 15.91 1.09
C ALA A 147 -3.35 14.39 0.94
N TYR A 148 -3.43 13.68 2.06
CA TYR A 148 -3.48 12.22 2.08
C TYR A 148 -4.73 11.67 1.39
N VAL A 149 -5.92 12.17 1.78
CA VAL A 149 -7.22 11.80 1.17
C VAL A 149 -7.20 12.03 -0.34
N THR A 150 -6.73 13.22 -0.78
CA THR A 150 -6.63 13.53 -2.21
C THR A 150 -5.72 12.54 -2.93
N SER A 151 -4.54 12.25 -2.37
CA SER A 151 -3.59 11.33 -2.97
C SER A 151 -4.15 9.91 -3.08
N LYS A 152 -4.79 9.40 -2.01
CA LYS A 152 -5.33 8.04 -1.98
C LYS A 152 -6.58 7.90 -2.88
N THR A 153 -7.41 8.94 -2.97
CA THR A 153 -8.53 8.99 -3.93
C THR A 153 -8.02 8.98 -5.38
N ALA A 154 -6.98 9.74 -5.69
CA ALA A 154 -6.37 9.77 -7.02
C ALA A 154 -5.87 8.38 -7.47
N LEU A 155 -5.38 7.54 -6.53
CA LEU A 155 -4.94 6.18 -6.83
C LEU A 155 -6.07 5.31 -7.39
N LEU A 156 -7.32 5.47 -6.96
CA LEU A 156 -8.43 4.68 -7.51
C LEU A 156 -8.73 5.06 -8.97
N GLY A 157 -8.53 6.33 -9.33
CA GLY A 157 -8.58 6.78 -10.72
C GLY A 157 -7.45 6.18 -11.55
N LEU A 158 -6.23 6.24 -11.02
CA LEU A 158 -5.03 5.70 -11.66
C LEU A 158 -5.16 4.18 -11.89
N VAL A 159 -5.61 3.42 -10.87
CA VAL A 159 -5.83 1.96 -10.96
C VAL A 159 -6.80 1.61 -12.09
N ARG A 160 -7.93 2.34 -12.22
CA ARG A 160 -8.89 2.12 -13.31
C ARG A 160 -8.28 2.39 -14.68
N SER A 161 -7.53 3.50 -14.83
CA SER A 161 -6.85 3.83 -16.08
C SER A 161 -5.84 2.76 -16.47
N LEU A 162 -4.95 2.39 -15.55
CA LEU A 162 -3.94 1.36 -15.77
C LEU A 162 -4.57 -0.02 -16.09
N ALA A 163 -5.69 -0.37 -15.45
CA ALA A 163 -6.39 -1.61 -15.73
C ALA A 163 -6.93 -1.66 -17.17
N VAL A 164 -7.45 -0.54 -17.68
CA VAL A 164 -7.92 -0.43 -19.07
C VAL A 164 -6.76 -0.49 -20.06
N ASP A 165 -5.66 0.22 -19.76
CA ASP A 165 -4.50 0.30 -20.64
C ASP A 165 -3.72 -1.03 -20.74
N LEU A 166 -3.59 -1.75 -19.60
CA LEU A 166 -2.74 -2.94 -19.50
C LEU A 166 -3.52 -4.27 -19.62
N GLY A 167 -4.83 -4.23 -19.41
CA GLY A 167 -5.72 -5.40 -19.49
C GLY A 167 -5.62 -6.17 -20.83
N PRO A 168 -5.59 -5.50 -21.99
CA PRO A 168 -5.40 -6.18 -23.28
C PRO A 168 -4.11 -7.00 -23.38
N SER A 169 -3.08 -6.67 -22.60
CA SER A 169 -1.83 -7.43 -22.50
C SER A 169 -1.87 -8.52 -21.42
N GLY A 170 -3.01 -8.73 -20.74
CA GLY A 170 -3.18 -9.72 -19.70
C GLY A 170 -2.68 -9.27 -18.32
N VAL A 171 -2.27 -8.02 -18.13
CA VAL A 171 -1.84 -7.47 -16.83
C VAL A 171 -3.06 -7.02 -16.02
N ARG A 172 -3.15 -7.48 -14.78
CA ARG A 172 -4.20 -7.05 -13.84
C ARG A 172 -3.71 -5.91 -12.95
N VAL A 173 -4.54 -4.92 -12.69
CA VAL A 173 -4.21 -3.78 -11.83
C VAL A 173 -5.34 -3.57 -10.84
N ASN A 174 -5.07 -3.74 -9.54
CA ASN A 174 -6.07 -3.56 -8.49
C ASN A 174 -5.53 -2.75 -7.31
N ALA A 175 -6.42 -2.14 -6.56
CA ALA A 175 -6.10 -1.49 -5.29
C ALA A 175 -6.52 -2.35 -4.10
N ILE A 176 -5.77 -2.25 -3.01
CA ILE A 176 -6.21 -2.58 -1.65
C ILE A 176 -6.45 -1.27 -0.90
N CYS A 177 -7.56 -1.18 -0.18
CA CYS A 177 -7.92 -0.05 0.68
C CYS A 177 -7.92 -0.50 2.15
N PRO A 178 -6.78 -0.51 2.84
CA PRO A 178 -6.72 -0.82 4.26
C PRO A 178 -7.40 0.26 5.11
N GLY A 179 -8.00 -0.15 6.24
CA GLY A 179 -8.34 0.71 7.35
C GLY A 179 -7.14 0.96 8.26
N TRP A 180 -7.38 1.04 9.58
CA TRP A 180 -6.35 1.16 10.58
C TRP A 180 -5.52 -0.13 10.68
N VAL A 181 -4.21 -0.01 10.50
CA VAL A 181 -3.24 -1.14 10.54
C VAL A 181 -2.15 -0.80 11.53
N ALA A 182 -1.80 -1.71 12.43
CA ALA A 182 -0.74 -1.54 13.44
C ALA A 182 0.64 -1.46 12.78
N THR A 183 1.13 -0.25 12.56
CA THR A 183 2.38 0.07 11.87
C THR A 183 3.07 1.27 12.53
N GLU A 184 4.36 1.51 12.22
CA GLU A 184 5.05 2.73 12.65
C GLU A 184 4.31 4.03 12.26
N MET A 185 3.55 4.02 11.16
CA MET A 185 2.76 5.18 10.71
C MET A 185 1.61 5.42 11.68
N SER A 186 0.76 4.43 11.92
CA SER A 186 -0.36 4.55 12.85
C SER A 186 0.06 4.75 14.31
N ASP A 187 1.23 4.24 14.71
CA ASP A 187 1.74 4.49 16.07
C ASP A 187 2.09 5.97 16.28
N ARG A 188 2.63 6.66 15.25
CA ARG A 188 2.82 8.12 15.32
C ARG A 188 1.49 8.86 15.43
N GLU A 189 0.48 8.47 14.65
CA GLU A 189 -0.86 9.08 14.71
C GLU A 189 -1.52 8.86 16.08
N VAL A 190 -1.36 7.68 16.68
CA VAL A 190 -1.85 7.37 18.04
C VAL A 190 -1.20 8.31 19.07
N VAL A 191 0.13 8.48 19.02
CA VAL A 191 0.87 9.38 19.93
C VAL A 191 0.43 10.83 19.76
N GLU A 192 0.24 11.31 18.53
CA GLU A 192 -0.24 12.66 18.24
C GLU A 192 -1.67 12.87 18.76
N LEU A 193 -2.55 11.92 18.52
CA LEU A 193 -3.93 11.96 19.03
C LEU A 193 -3.96 11.93 20.57
N GLY A 194 -3.14 11.08 21.21
CA GLY A 194 -3.03 11.02 22.66
C GLY A 194 -2.62 12.36 23.27
N ARG A 195 -1.63 13.03 22.65
CA ARG A 195 -1.22 14.38 23.07
C ARG A 195 -2.32 15.42 22.88
N ALA A 196 -3.00 15.41 21.74
CA ALA A 196 -4.08 16.36 21.43
C ALA A 196 -5.30 16.20 22.35
N LEU A 197 -5.56 14.98 22.82
CA LEU A 197 -6.69 14.64 23.69
C LEU A 197 -6.32 14.55 25.17
N GLU A 198 -5.06 14.79 25.52
CA GLU A 198 -4.52 14.66 26.89
C GLU A 198 -4.83 13.28 27.51
N CYS A 199 -4.70 12.21 26.73
CA CYS A 199 -4.96 10.84 27.15
C CYS A 199 -3.79 9.90 26.81
N SER A 200 -3.84 8.66 27.35
CA SER A 200 -2.83 7.64 27.03
C SER A 200 -2.92 7.17 25.58
N ASP A 201 -1.80 6.63 25.04
CA ASP A 201 -1.75 6.05 23.71
C ASP A 201 -2.76 4.88 23.56
N GLU A 202 -3.02 4.11 24.63
CA GLU A 202 -4.02 3.05 24.65
C GLU A 202 -5.43 3.62 24.45
N SER A 203 -5.79 4.67 25.22
CA SER A 203 -7.08 5.36 25.07
C SER A 203 -7.23 6.03 23.70
N ALA A 204 -6.15 6.59 23.15
CA ALA A 204 -6.15 7.15 21.81
C ALA A 204 -6.41 6.05 20.77
N ARG A 205 -5.74 4.90 20.89
CA ARG A 205 -5.92 3.75 20.03
C ARG A 205 -7.36 3.21 20.08
N GLU A 206 -7.93 3.05 21.27
CA GLU A 206 -9.33 2.65 21.44
C GLU A 206 -10.28 3.60 20.73
N ARG A 207 -10.07 4.91 20.83
CA ARG A 207 -10.90 5.93 20.16
C ARG A 207 -10.86 5.82 18.64
N LEU A 208 -9.70 5.46 18.05
CA LEU A 208 -9.57 5.26 16.60
C LEU A 208 -10.37 4.07 16.09
N VAL A 209 -10.54 3.03 16.92
CA VAL A 209 -11.18 1.77 16.49
C VAL A 209 -12.57 1.55 17.06
N GLN A 210 -13.04 2.35 18.02
CA GLN A 210 -14.31 2.14 18.76
C GLN A 210 -15.56 2.03 17.88
N HIS A 211 -15.52 2.58 16.67
CA HIS A 211 -16.63 2.52 15.72
C HIS A 211 -16.41 1.48 14.60
N LEU A 212 -15.28 0.79 14.61
CA LEU A 212 -15.05 -0.32 13.69
C LEU A 212 -15.82 -1.56 14.19
N PRO A 213 -16.58 -2.27 13.36
CA PRO A 213 -17.23 -3.52 13.76
C PRO A 213 -16.28 -4.55 14.39
N LEU A 214 -15.05 -4.68 13.88
CA LEU A 214 -14.04 -5.59 14.47
C LEU A 214 -13.30 -5.00 15.69
N ASN A 215 -13.52 -3.73 16.02
CA ASN A 215 -13.02 -3.03 17.20
C ASN A 215 -11.51 -3.20 17.48
N ARG A 216 -10.70 -3.25 16.44
CA ARG A 216 -9.24 -3.33 16.53
C ARG A 216 -8.57 -2.82 15.26
N MET A 217 -7.29 -2.48 15.36
CA MET A 217 -6.44 -2.33 14.18
C MET A 217 -6.16 -3.71 13.56
N ALA A 218 -5.96 -3.75 12.25
CA ALA A 218 -5.48 -4.94 11.56
C ALA A 218 -3.99 -5.18 11.86
N ASP A 219 -3.58 -6.44 11.90
CA ASP A 219 -2.17 -6.79 11.79
C ASP A 219 -1.72 -6.58 10.32
N PRO A 220 -0.51 -6.05 10.07
CA PRO A 220 0.03 -5.93 8.71
C PRO A 220 -0.03 -7.22 7.88
N ALA A 221 0.05 -8.40 8.52
CA ALA A 221 -0.06 -9.69 7.87
C ALA A 221 -1.47 -9.96 7.30
N GLU A 222 -2.53 -9.40 7.90
CA GLU A 222 -3.89 -9.51 7.37
C GLU A 222 -4.02 -8.77 6.03
N ILE A 223 -3.42 -7.57 5.95
CA ILE A 223 -3.38 -6.80 4.70
C ILE A 223 -2.47 -7.48 3.67
N ALA A 224 -1.33 -8.03 4.09
CA ALA A 224 -0.44 -8.80 3.22
C ALA A 224 -1.14 -10.01 2.60
N SER A 225 -2.07 -10.66 3.32
CA SER A 225 -2.89 -11.75 2.79
C SER A 225 -3.83 -11.30 1.68
N CYS A 226 -4.44 -10.13 1.82
CA CYS A 226 -5.26 -9.52 0.77
C CYS A 226 -4.41 -9.14 -0.46
N ILE A 227 -3.19 -8.61 -0.24
CA ILE A 227 -2.25 -8.28 -1.32
C ILE A 227 -1.83 -9.55 -2.06
N SER A 228 -1.51 -10.63 -1.34
CA SER A 228 -1.17 -11.93 -1.92
C SER A 228 -2.30 -12.49 -2.79
N PHE A 229 -3.55 -12.40 -2.33
CA PHE A 229 -4.73 -12.76 -3.13
C PHE A 229 -4.80 -11.94 -4.43
N LEU A 230 -4.66 -10.61 -4.37
CA LEU A 230 -4.70 -9.75 -5.55
C LEU A 230 -3.52 -10.00 -6.50
N ALA A 231 -2.36 -10.37 -5.98
CA ALA A 231 -1.17 -10.71 -6.76
C ALA A 231 -1.28 -12.09 -7.43
N GLY A 232 -1.98 -13.01 -6.78
CA GLY A 232 -2.08 -14.41 -7.18
C GLY A 232 -3.12 -14.74 -8.24
N PRO A 233 -3.18 -16.00 -8.67
CA PRO A 233 -4.12 -16.48 -9.68
C PRO A 233 -5.59 -16.48 -9.22
N ASP A 234 -5.85 -16.54 -7.92
CA ASP A 234 -7.21 -16.58 -7.36
C ASP A 234 -8.01 -15.29 -7.67
N SER A 235 -7.32 -14.19 -8.02
CA SER A 235 -7.93 -12.94 -8.48
C SER A 235 -7.85 -12.75 -10.01
N SER A 236 -7.78 -13.84 -10.77
CA SER A 236 -7.54 -13.83 -12.23
C SER A 236 -8.59 -13.05 -13.05
N PHE A 237 -9.81 -12.89 -12.53
CA PHE A 237 -10.87 -12.09 -13.18
C PHE A 237 -11.09 -10.72 -12.52
N MET A 238 -10.13 -10.26 -11.70
CA MET A 238 -10.19 -8.95 -11.03
C MET A 238 -9.16 -7.99 -11.63
N THR A 239 -9.65 -6.89 -12.21
CA THR A 239 -8.82 -5.76 -12.64
C THR A 239 -9.63 -4.46 -12.52
N GLY A 240 -8.98 -3.33 -12.22
CA GLY A 240 -9.64 -2.03 -12.00
C GLY A 240 -10.43 -1.92 -10.69
N SER A 241 -10.32 -2.90 -9.81
CA SER A 241 -11.11 -3.02 -8.58
C SER A 241 -10.37 -2.45 -7.37
N ALA A 242 -11.14 -2.05 -6.35
CA ALA A 242 -10.64 -1.70 -5.02
C ALA A 242 -11.18 -2.72 -3.99
N LEU A 243 -10.28 -3.49 -3.37
CA LEU A 243 -10.61 -4.39 -2.27
C LEU A 243 -10.52 -3.62 -0.96
N ILE A 244 -11.58 -3.58 -0.18
CA ILE A 244 -11.62 -2.91 1.12
C ILE A 244 -11.29 -3.92 2.21
N ALA A 245 -10.34 -3.58 3.10
CA ALA A 245 -9.94 -4.38 4.25
C ALA A 245 -9.75 -3.46 5.47
N ASP A 246 -10.87 -3.10 6.12
CA ASP A 246 -10.94 -2.00 7.09
C ASP A 246 -11.66 -2.35 8.41
N GLY A 247 -11.85 -3.61 8.69
CA GLY A 247 -12.57 -4.05 9.89
C GLY A 247 -14.05 -3.67 9.89
N GLY A 248 -14.60 -3.31 8.72
CA GLY A 248 -15.99 -2.93 8.53
C GLY A 248 -16.26 -1.43 8.71
N GLY A 249 -15.23 -0.60 8.89
CA GLY A 249 -15.38 0.83 9.16
C GLY A 249 -16.19 1.57 8.07
N SER A 250 -15.95 1.27 6.81
CA SER A 250 -16.68 1.85 5.67
C SER A 250 -18.12 1.35 5.50
N ALA A 251 -18.50 0.28 6.21
CA ALA A 251 -19.87 -0.25 6.19
C ALA A 251 -20.77 0.42 7.26
N VAL A 252 -20.20 1.19 8.17
CA VAL A 252 -20.94 1.83 9.27
C VAL A 252 -21.59 3.12 8.79
N ASP A 253 -22.91 3.21 8.91
CA ASP A 253 -23.60 4.49 8.84
C ASP A 253 -23.47 5.22 10.17
N VAL A 254 -22.64 6.27 10.18
CA VAL A 254 -22.35 7.09 11.37
C VAL A 254 -23.63 7.65 12.00
N GLY A 255 -24.65 7.98 11.19
CA GLY A 255 -25.94 8.49 11.69
C GLY A 255 -26.71 7.45 12.52
N THR A 256 -26.47 6.17 12.28
CA THR A 256 -27.15 5.08 13.02
C THR A 256 -26.44 4.67 14.30
N LEU A 257 -25.22 5.16 14.56
CA LEU A 257 -24.48 4.85 15.80
C LEU A 257 -25.23 5.25 17.07
N ALA A 258 -26.14 6.25 16.98
CA ALA A 258 -27.00 6.65 18.10
C ALA A 258 -27.94 5.53 18.58
N TYR A 259 -28.18 4.50 17.77
CA TYR A 259 -29.01 3.34 18.16
C TYR A 259 -28.20 2.25 18.88
N ARG A 260 -26.89 2.35 18.96
CA ARG A 260 -25.99 1.31 19.51
C ARG A 260 -26.29 1.00 20.98
N ASP A 261 -26.75 2.01 21.74
CA ASP A 261 -26.97 1.93 23.18
C ASP A 261 -28.43 1.65 23.54
N LEU A 262 -29.27 1.28 22.55
CA LEU A 262 -30.69 0.99 22.76
C LEU A 262 -31.00 -0.51 22.92
N GLY A 263 -29.97 -1.39 22.96
CA GLY A 263 -30.11 -2.85 23.07
C GLY A 263 -29.58 -3.44 24.35
#